data_3c7d7a06f43c7c4db93185851d7137f0
#
_entry.id   3c7d7a06f43c7c4db93185851d7137f0
#
_cell.length_a   1.000
_cell.length_b   1.000
_cell.length_c   1.000
_cell.angle_alpha   90.00
_cell.angle_beta   90.00
_cell.angle_gamma   90.00
#
_symmetry.space_group_name_H-M   'P 1'
#
loop_
_entity.id
_entity.type
_entity.pdbx_description
1 polymer ?
#
loop_
_entity_poly.entity_id
_entity_poly.type
_entity_poly.pdbx_seq_one_letter_code
_entity_poly.pdbx_strand_id
1 'polypeptide(L)'
;MEIIELQAEKPKPEFHFKESRTPGRFIFQTKDLVIGYDRPLTKAPLNLTFERNQKVAIVGANGIGKTTLLKSLLGIIQPLEGEVETGDFIDLGYFEQEAEGSRQTPLEAVWDAFPALNQAEVRAALAKCGLTSKHIESQIQVLSGGEQAKVRFCLLMNRENNVLVLDEPTNHLDVDAKDELKRALQAFKGSILMVCHEPEFYEGWTDVWDFNELV
;
A
#
# COMPACT_ATOMS: atom_id res chain seq x y z
N MET A 1 -45.47 16.19 -3.06
CA MET A 1 -44.41 16.36 -4.03
C MET A 1 -43.13 15.92 -3.32
N GLU A 2 -42.75 14.65 -3.47
CA GLU A 2 -41.51 14.10 -2.90
C GLU A 2 -40.32 14.68 -3.67
N ILE A 3 -39.48 15.40 -2.98
CA ILE A 3 -38.20 15.85 -3.52
C ILE A 3 -37.29 14.62 -3.57
N ILE A 4 -37.14 13.99 -4.73
CA ILE A 4 -36.10 12.99 -4.96
C ILE A 4 -34.78 13.80 -4.95
N GLU A 5 -34.08 13.81 -3.80
CA GLU A 5 -32.68 14.22 -3.77
C GLU A 5 -31.90 13.25 -4.64
N LEU A 6 -31.53 13.70 -5.84
CA LEU A 6 -30.52 13.03 -6.67
C LEU A 6 -29.24 12.98 -5.82
N GLN A 7 -28.96 11.81 -5.25
CA GLN A 7 -27.65 11.56 -4.65
C GLN A 7 -26.62 11.81 -5.75
N ALA A 8 -25.81 12.85 -5.57
CA ALA A 8 -24.70 13.12 -6.46
C ALA A 8 -23.85 11.85 -6.54
N GLU A 9 -23.66 11.31 -7.74
CA GLU A 9 -22.81 10.12 -7.95
C GLU A 9 -21.45 10.39 -7.30
N LYS A 10 -21.01 9.47 -6.44
CA LYS A 10 -19.69 9.55 -5.83
C LYS A 10 -18.66 9.51 -6.95
N PRO A 11 -17.68 10.42 -6.98
CA PRO A 11 -16.65 10.40 -8.00
C PRO A 11 -15.93 9.04 -7.96
N LYS A 12 -15.89 8.36 -9.10
CA LYS A 12 -15.15 7.09 -9.24
C LYS A 12 -13.66 7.38 -9.14
N PRO A 13 -12.91 6.62 -8.33
CA PRO A 13 -11.47 6.81 -8.25
C PRO A 13 -10.78 6.37 -9.55
N GLU A 14 -9.69 7.06 -9.88
CA GLU A 14 -8.74 6.68 -10.94
C GLU A 14 -7.37 6.56 -10.30
N PHE A 15 -6.80 5.35 -10.28
CA PHE A 15 -5.49 5.09 -9.71
C PHE A 15 -4.45 4.85 -10.79
N HIS A 16 -3.30 5.51 -10.66
CA HIS A 16 -2.15 5.33 -11.53
C HIS A 16 -0.86 5.54 -10.75
N PHE A 17 -0.05 4.50 -10.60
CA PHE A 17 1.24 4.56 -9.92
C PHE A 17 2.32 4.98 -10.91
N LYS A 18 3.09 6.02 -10.55
CA LYS A 18 4.23 6.50 -11.34
C LYS A 18 5.39 5.54 -11.19
N GLU A 19 6.01 5.21 -12.31
CA GLU A 19 7.18 4.34 -12.37
C GLU A 19 8.46 5.15 -12.28
N SER A 20 9.42 4.67 -11.49
CA SER A 20 10.78 5.20 -11.41
C SER A 20 11.76 4.36 -12.25
N ARG A 21 13.07 4.55 -12.01
CA ARG A 21 14.15 3.79 -12.65
C ARG A 21 14.03 2.28 -12.41
N THR A 22 14.70 1.50 -13.26
CA THR A 22 14.77 0.04 -13.09
C THR A 22 15.64 -0.32 -11.88
N PRO A 23 15.11 -1.12 -10.92
CA PRO A 23 15.88 -1.58 -9.76
C PRO A 23 16.89 -2.70 -10.13
N GLY A 24 17.72 -3.08 -9.17
CA GLY A 24 18.60 -4.24 -9.26
C GLY A 24 17.84 -5.55 -9.53
N ARG A 25 18.56 -6.68 -9.55
CA ARG A 25 17.97 -7.98 -9.88
C ARG A 25 16.98 -8.45 -8.82
N PHE A 26 17.31 -8.26 -7.55
CA PHE A 26 16.44 -8.55 -6.41
C PHE A 26 16.06 -7.27 -5.68
N ILE A 27 14.94 -7.32 -4.99
CA ILE A 27 14.42 -6.23 -4.16
C ILE A 27 14.81 -6.47 -2.70
N PHE A 28 14.46 -7.65 -2.18
CA PHE A 28 14.84 -8.12 -0.85
C PHE A 28 15.34 -9.55 -0.92
N GLN A 29 16.42 -9.84 -0.17
CA GLN A 29 16.84 -11.19 0.15
C GLN A 29 16.97 -11.33 1.65
N THR A 30 16.53 -12.47 2.20
CA THR A 30 16.67 -12.76 3.62
C THR A 30 17.57 -13.98 3.80
N LYS A 31 18.38 -13.94 4.85
CA LYS A 31 19.24 -15.03 5.26
C LYS A 31 18.98 -15.36 6.71
N ASP A 32 18.50 -16.58 6.93
CA ASP A 32 18.16 -17.12 8.22
C ASP A 32 17.30 -16.17 9.08
N LEU A 33 16.37 -15.47 8.44
CA LEU A 33 15.55 -14.43 9.06
C LEU A 33 14.57 -15.02 10.06
N VAL A 34 14.62 -14.57 11.30
CA VAL A 34 13.66 -14.85 12.36
C VAL A 34 12.97 -13.55 12.75
N ILE A 35 11.67 -13.46 12.48
CA ILE A 35 10.87 -12.28 12.81
C ILE A 35 10.13 -12.45 14.12
N GLY A 36 9.87 -11.35 14.81
CA GLY A 36 9.13 -11.31 16.06
C GLY A 36 9.39 -10.03 16.83
N TYR A 37 8.83 -9.95 18.02
CA TYR A 37 9.10 -8.88 18.99
C TYR A 37 9.92 -9.43 20.14
N ASP A 38 9.27 -9.98 21.18
CA ASP A 38 9.94 -10.61 22.34
C ASP A 38 10.20 -12.12 22.13
N ARG A 39 9.52 -12.72 21.16
CA ARG A 39 9.62 -14.15 20.82
C ARG A 39 9.47 -14.35 19.31
N PRO A 40 10.07 -15.41 18.76
CA PRO A 40 9.90 -15.78 17.37
C PRO A 40 8.42 -15.98 16.99
N LEU A 41 8.03 -15.46 15.82
CA LEU A 41 6.76 -15.75 15.16
C LEU A 41 6.91 -16.88 14.13
N THR A 42 8.13 -17.15 13.67
CA THR A 42 8.46 -18.20 12.69
C THR A 42 8.95 -19.46 13.39
N LYS A 43 8.56 -20.65 12.92
CA LYS A 43 9.03 -21.96 13.41
C LYS A 43 10.43 -22.29 12.93
N ALA A 44 10.80 -21.76 11.77
CA ALA A 44 12.11 -21.93 11.16
C ALA A 44 12.60 -20.60 10.58
N PRO A 45 13.92 -20.42 10.44
CA PRO A 45 14.45 -19.25 9.76
C PRO A 45 13.98 -19.15 8.32
N LEU A 46 13.66 -17.92 7.87
CA LEU A 46 13.15 -17.65 6.52
C LEU A 46 14.29 -17.26 5.59
N ASN A 47 14.37 -17.93 4.45
CA ASN A 47 15.27 -17.61 3.34
C ASN A 47 14.42 -17.28 2.12
N LEU A 48 14.04 -16.01 1.99
CA LEU A 48 13.16 -15.51 0.95
C LEU A 48 13.94 -14.66 -0.04
N THR A 49 13.54 -14.72 -1.30
CA THR A 49 14.02 -13.79 -2.33
C THR A 49 12.83 -13.19 -3.06
N PHE A 50 12.74 -11.86 -2.99
CA PHE A 50 11.76 -11.08 -3.75
C PHE A 50 12.48 -10.37 -4.88
N GLU A 51 12.15 -10.75 -6.11
CA GLU A 51 12.86 -10.32 -7.30
C GLU A 51 12.20 -9.12 -8.00
N ARG A 52 12.97 -8.48 -8.88
CA ARG A 52 12.48 -7.42 -9.76
C ARG A 52 11.34 -7.93 -10.63
N ASN A 53 10.32 -7.08 -10.81
CA ASN A 53 9.09 -7.31 -11.58
C ASN A 53 8.19 -8.43 -11.03
N GLN A 54 8.55 -9.03 -9.90
CA GLN A 54 7.70 -10.00 -9.22
C GLN A 54 6.53 -9.31 -8.54
N LYS A 55 5.37 -9.93 -8.56
CA LYS A 55 4.17 -9.49 -7.83
C LYS A 55 3.75 -10.61 -6.91
N VAL A 56 3.80 -10.37 -5.60
CA VAL A 56 3.59 -11.38 -4.56
C VAL A 56 2.49 -10.95 -3.61
N ALA A 57 1.55 -11.86 -3.34
CA ALA A 57 0.59 -11.75 -2.25
C ALA A 57 1.04 -12.63 -1.07
N ILE A 58 1.21 -12.03 0.10
CA ILE A 58 1.43 -12.73 1.36
C ILE A 58 0.07 -13.01 1.97
N VAL A 59 -0.26 -14.28 2.11
CA VAL A 59 -1.53 -14.74 2.65
C VAL A 59 -1.33 -15.50 3.96
N GLY A 60 -2.38 -15.71 4.74
CA GLY A 60 -2.33 -16.45 6.00
C GLY A 60 -3.30 -15.90 7.03
N ALA A 61 -3.43 -16.59 8.17
CA ALA A 61 -4.36 -16.22 9.23
C ALA A 61 -4.07 -14.81 9.80
N ASN A 62 -5.09 -14.17 10.40
CA ASN A 62 -4.92 -12.89 11.06
C ASN A 62 -4.01 -13.04 12.29
N GLY A 63 -3.15 -12.05 12.52
CA GLY A 63 -2.23 -12.03 13.65
C GLY A 63 -1.03 -12.97 13.54
N ILE A 64 -0.85 -13.69 12.42
CA ILE A 64 0.23 -14.67 12.25
C ILE A 64 1.62 -14.02 12.08
N GLY A 65 1.69 -12.71 11.77
CA GLY A 65 2.95 -11.99 11.63
C GLY A 65 3.26 -11.44 10.23
N LYS A 66 2.27 -11.39 9.31
CA LYS A 66 2.46 -10.88 7.94
C LYS A 66 2.95 -9.42 7.90
N THR A 67 2.30 -8.53 8.65
CA THR A 67 2.73 -7.13 8.82
C THR A 67 4.10 -7.04 9.46
N THR A 68 4.42 -7.94 10.41
CA THR A 68 5.75 -7.99 11.04
C THR A 68 6.81 -8.38 10.02
N LEU A 69 6.53 -9.33 9.11
CA LEU A 69 7.42 -9.66 8.01
C LEU A 69 7.65 -8.45 7.11
N LEU A 70 6.58 -7.77 6.65
CA LEU A 70 6.73 -6.56 5.83
C LEU A 70 7.59 -5.51 6.54
N LYS A 71 7.30 -5.21 7.81
CA LYS A 71 8.04 -4.21 8.59
C LYS A 71 9.51 -4.62 8.81
N SER A 72 9.79 -5.91 8.95
CA SER A 72 11.18 -6.42 9.04
C SER A 72 11.91 -6.28 7.70
N LEU A 73 11.28 -6.61 6.58
CA LEU A 73 11.86 -6.42 5.24
C LEU A 73 12.15 -4.94 4.95
N LEU A 74 11.31 -4.04 5.45
CA LEU A 74 11.48 -2.59 5.31
C LEU A 74 12.48 -1.98 6.33
N GLY A 75 13.03 -2.79 7.24
CA GLY A 75 13.92 -2.31 8.30
C GLY A 75 13.25 -1.44 9.37
N ILE A 76 11.91 -1.42 9.40
CA ILE A 76 11.12 -0.69 10.42
C ILE A 76 11.19 -1.41 11.76
N ILE A 77 11.18 -2.75 11.73
CA ILE A 77 11.35 -3.62 12.89
C ILE A 77 12.62 -4.43 12.67
N GLN A 78 13.49 -4.45 13.68
CA GLN A 78 14.69 -5.29 13.62
C GLN A 78 14.29 -6.76 13.78
N PRO A 79 14.80 -7.67 12.94
CA PRO A 79 14.59 -9.09 13.12
C PRO A 79 15.24 -9.58 14.43
N LEU A 80 14.74 -10.69 14.97
CA LEU A 80 15.33 -11.32 16.15
C LEU A 80 16.65 -12.02 15.80
N GLU A 81 16.72 -12.65 14.60
CA GLU A 81 17.91 -13.29 14.08
C GLU A 81 17.95 -13.17 12.55
N GLY A 82 19.12 -13.38 11.97
CA GLY A 82 19.33 -13.30 10.53
C GLY A 82 19.43 -11.87 10.01
N GLU A 83 19.40 -11.74 8.72
CA GLU A 83 19.59 -10.45 8.04
C GLU A 83 18.66 -10.28 6.82
N VAL A 84 18.38 -9.03 6.51
CA VAL A 84 17.66 -8.61 5.29
C VAL A 84 18.62 -7.78 4.45
N GLU A 85 18.87 -8.22 3.23
CA GLU A 85 19.60 -7.46 2.22
C GLU A 85 18.63 -6.78 1.28
N THR A 86 18.77 -5.48 1.12
CA THR A 86 17.99 -4.67 0.16
C THR A 86 18.81 -4.48 -1.11
N GLY A 87 18.20 -4.71 -2.26
CA GLY A 87 18.83 -4.56 -3.57
C GLY A 87 19.13 -3.09 -3.92
N ASP A 88 19.82 -2.90 -5.05
CA ASP A 88 20.22 -1.58 -5.53
C ASP A 88 19.07 -0.83 -6.21
N PHE A 89 19.12 0.50 -6.14
CA PHE A 89 18.22 1.42 -6.85
C PHE A 89 16.74 1.22 -6.52
N ILE A 90 16.43 0.91 -5.28
CA ILE A 90 15.06 0.72 -4.80
C ILE A 90 14.42 2.06 -4.47
N ASP A 91 13.37 2.42 -5.20
CA ASP A 91 12.49 3.54 -4.95
C ASP A 91 11.15 2.97 -4.43
N LEU A 92 11.02 2.89 -3.11
CA LEU A 92 9.97 2.14 -2.43
C LEU A 92 8.80 3.03 -2.04
N GLY A 93 7.59 2.58 -2.40
CA GLY A 93 6.34 3.10 -1.86
C GLY A 93 5.73 2.12 -0.85
N TYR A 94 5.47 2.59 0.36
CA TYR A 94 4.84 1.78 1.40
C TYR A 94 3.44 2.29 1.73
N PHE A 95 2.46 1.40 1.67
CA PHE A 95 1.10 1.63 2.12
C PHE A 95 0.89 0.86 3.42
N GLU A 96 0.86 1.58 4.54
CA GLU A 96 0.64 1.01 5.86
C GLU A 96 -0.85 0.83 6.13
N GLN A 97 -1.22 -0.29 6.78
CA GLN A 97 -2.60 -0.64 7.11
C GLN A 97 -3.29 0.46 7.93
N GLU A 98 -2.64 0.91 9.01
CA GLU A 98 -3.14 1.96 9.88
C GLU A 98 -2.10 3.08 9.99
N ALA A 99 -2.48 4.28 9.59
CA ALA A 99 -1.75 5.49 9.89
C ALA A 99 -2.53 6.29 10.92
N GLU A 100 -1.86 6.83 11.92
CA GLU A 100 -2.49 7.73 12.89
C GLU A 100 -3.18 8.88 12.15
N GLY A 101 -4.42 9.16 12.53
CA GLY A 101 -5.20 10.24 11.94
C GLY A 101 -4.53 11.59 12.17
N SER A 102 -4.18 12.27 11.08
CA SER A 102 -3.59 13.61 11.13
C SER A 102 -4.65 14.69 11.30
N ARG A 103 -4.27 15.77 12.00
CA ARG A 103 -5.07 17.00 12.05
C ARG A 103 -4.97 17.84 10.79
N GLN A 104 -4.00 17.55 9.92
CA GLN A 104 -3.90 18.17 8.60
C GLN A 104 -5.09 17.77 7.73
N THR A 105 -5.43 18.63 6.78
CA THR A 105 -6.34 18.29 5.69
C THR A 105 -5.59 17.46 4.63
N PRO A 106 -6.29 16.67 3.79
CA PRO A 106 -5.69 16.03 2.62
C PRO A 106 -4.93 16.99 1.72
N LEU A 107 -5.47 18.22 1.55
CA LEU A 107 -4.81 19.27 0.77
C LEU A 107 -3.43 19.61 1.33
N GLU A 108 -3.35 19.89 2.64
CA GLU A 108 -2.10 20.20 3.34
C GLU A 108 -1.12 19.02 3.27
N ALA A 109 -1.56 17.82 3.56
CA ALA A 109 -0.71 16.63 3.59
C ALA A 109 -0.09 16.32 2.22
N VAL A 110 -0.85 16.45 1.13
CA VAL A 110 -0.34 16.22 -0.23
C VAL A 110 0.55 17.39 -0.66
N TRP A 111 0.19 18.62 -0.32
CA TRP A 111 0.99 19.79 -0.69
C TRP A 111 2.34 19.82 0.02
N ASP A 112 2.38 19.49 1.30
CA ASP A 112 3.62 19.36 2.08
C ASP A 112 4.56 18.28 1.50
N ALA A 113 3.98 17.16 1.04
CA ALA A 113 4.72 16.08 0.41
C ALA A 113 5.23 16.42 -1.00
N PHE A 114 4.51 17.29 -1.73
CA PHE A 114 4.79 17.67 -3.12
C PHE A 114 4.73 19.18 -3.30
N PRO A 115 5.67 19.95 -2.75
CA PRO A 115 5.62 21.41 -2.75
C PRO A 115 5.80 22.05 -4.14
N ALA A 116 6.21 21.27 -5.13
CA ALA A 116 6.29 21.71 -6.53
C ALA A 116 4.91 21.81 -7.21
N LEU A 117 3.89 21.15 -6.67
CA LEU A 117 2.52 21.22 -7.19
C LEU A 117 1.85 22.49 -6.70
N ASN A 118 1.04 23.11 -7.57
CA ASN A 118 0.15 24.19 -7.13
C ASN A 118 -1.14 23.63 -6.50
N GLN A 119 -1.89 24.47 -5.82
CA GLN A 119 -3.11 24.07 -5.10
C GLN A 119 -4.17 23.41 -6.00
N ALA A 120 -4.31 23.85 -7.25
CA ALA A 120 -5.27 23.29 -8.19
C ALA A 120 -4.85 21.87 -8.62
N GLU A 121 -3.54 21.63 -8.81
CA GLU A 121 -2.99 20.31 -9.13
C GLU A 121 -3.17 19.33 -7.96
N VAL A 122 -2.94 19.77 -6.72
CA VAL A 122 -3.17 18.96 -5.53
C VAL A 122 -4.66 18.59 -5.39
N ARG A 123 -5.56 19.55 -5.57
CA ARG A 123 -7.01 19.29 -5.56
C ARG A 123 -7.43 18.30 -6.65
N ALA A 124 -6.89 18.46 -7.86
CA ALA A 124 -7.16 17.56 -8.97
C ALA A 124 -6.66 16.13 -8.69
N ALA A 125 -5.47 15.97 -8.09
CA ALA A 125 -4.92 14.67 -7.71
C ALA A 125 -5.81 13.97 -6.67
N LEU A 126 -6.25 14.69 -5.63
CA LEU A 126 -7.16 14.18 -4.59
C LEU A 126 -8.53 13.83 -5.17
N ALA A 127 -9.08 14.66 -6.06
CA ALA A 127 -10.36 14.40 -6.71
C ALA A 127 -10.30 13.13 -7.61
N LYS A 128 -9.19 12.90 -8.32
CA LYS A 128 -8.96 11.65 -9.06
C LYS A 128 -8.96 10.41 -8.16
N CYS A 129 -8.57 10.55 -6.91
CA CYS A 129 -8.68 9.44 -5.93
C CYS A 129 -10.11 9.23 -5.42
N GLY A 130 -11.10 9.98 -5.92
CA GLY A 130 -12.50 9.87 -5.50
C GLY A 130 -12.83 10.64 -4.23
N LEU A 131 -12.05 11.67 -3.88
CA LEU A 131 -12.33 12.57 -2.75
C LEU A 131 -13.13 13.79 -3.22
N THR A 132 -14.19 14.12 -2.48
CA THR A 132 -14.99 15.33 -2.72
C THR A 132 -14.29 16.58 -2.16
N SER A 133 -14.70 17.77 -2.57
CA SER A 133 -14.20 19.04 -2.01
C SER A 133 -14.34 19.08 -0.48
N LYS A 134 -15.45 18.56 0.06
CA LYS A 134 -15.66 18.47 1.51
C LYS A 134 -14.61 17.60 2.19
N HIS A 135 -14.26 16.44 1.60
CA HIS A 135 -13.22 15.56 2.14
C HIS A 135 -11.85 16.23 2.09
N ILE A 136 -11.53 16.93 0.99
CA ILE A 136 -10.25 17.60 0.76
C ILE A 136 -9.99 18.72 1.80
N GLU A 137 -11.04 19.34 2.31
CA GLU A 137 -10.98 20.44 3.28
C GLU A 137 -11.21 19.99 4.73
N SER A 138 -11.60 18.74 4.95
CA SER A 138 -11.78 18.18 6.29
C SER A 138 -10.46 17.61 6.82
N GLN A 139 -10.28 17.61 8.15
CA GLN A 139 -9.10 16.97 8.74
C GLN A 139 -9.11 15.46 8.46
N ILE A 140 -7.95 14.88 8.18
CA ILE A 140 -7.80 13.46 7.85
C ILE A 140 -8.38 12.57 8.96
N GLN A 141 -8.19 12.93 10.22
CA GLN A 141 -8.69 12.16 11.37
C GLN A 141 -10.21 12.00 11.43
N VAL A 142 -10.99 12.89 10.77
CA VAL A 142 -12.45 12.81 10.75
C VAL A 142 -13.01 12.13 9.49
N LEU A 143 -12.15 11.77 8.55
CA LEU A 143 -12.52 11.02 7.36
C LEU A 143 -12.79 9.55 7.70
N SER A 144 -13.65 8.91 6.92
CA SER A 144 -13.82 7.44 6.99
C SER A 144 -12.52 6.72 6.63
N GLY A 145 -12.37 5.46 7.06
CA GLY A 145 -11.20 4.64 6.74
C GLY A 145 -10.91 4.56 5.24
N GLY A 146 -11.96 4.45 4.40
CA GLY A 146 -11.82 4.43 2.94
C GLY A 146 -11.36 5.76 2.36
N GLU A 147 -11.81 6.90 2.90
CA GLU A 147 -11.34 8.23 2.49
C GLU A 147 -9.90 8.46 2.92
N GLN A 148 -9.52 8.04 4.13
CA GLN A 148 -8.13 8.07 4.58
C GLN A 148 -7.22 7.20 3.69
N ALA A 149 -7.68 6.00 3.29
CA ALA A 149 -6.95 5.15 2.36
C ALA A 149 -6.75 5.85 1.00
N LYS A 150 -7.77 6.54 0.47
CA LYS A 150 -7.68 7.31 -0.77
C LYS A 150 -6.66 8.45 -0.69
N VAL A 151 -6.54 9.13 0.46
CA VAL A 151 -5.47 10.13 0.70
C VAL A 151 -4.09 9.49 0.64
N ARG A 152 -3.89 8.35 1.30
CA ARG A 152 -2.62 7.61 1.27
C ARG A 152 -2.27 7.12 -0.13
N PHE A 153 -3.25 6.64 -0.91
CA PHE A 153 -3.02 6.30 -2.31
C PHE A 153 -2.66 7.52 -3.16
N CYS A 154 -3.27 8.68 -2.92
CA CYS A 154 -2.89 9.92 -3.59
C CYS A 154 -1.41 10.27 -3.33
N LEU A 155 -0.95 10.16 -2.09
CA LEU A 155 0.46 10.36 -1.74
C LEU A 155 1.37 9.34 -2.44
N LEU A 156 0.99 8.07 -2.45
CA LEU A 156 1.78 7.00 -3.04
C LEU A 156 1.87 7.12 -4.58
N MET A 157 0.77 7.46 -5.25
CA MET A 157 0.71 7.63 -6.70
C MET A 157 1.47 8.85 -7.22
N ASN A 158 1.63 9.89 -6.41
CA ASN A 158 2.39 11.07 -6.80
C ASN A 158 3.89 10.93 -6.63
N ARG A 159 4.36 9.88 -5.96
CA ARG A 159 5.78 9.49 -5.92
C ARG A 159 6.12 8.57 -7.08
N GLU A 160 7.36 8.66 -7.54
CA GLU A 160 7.92 7.69 -8.48
C GLU A 160 8.43 6.49 -7.68
N ASN A 161 7.93 5.29 -8.00
CA ASN A 161 8.25 4.07 -7.30
C ASN A 161 8.63 2.97 -8.31
N ASN A 162 9.50 2.05 -7.92
CA ASN A 162 9.74 0.81 -8.66
C ASN A 162 9.36 -0.43 -7.83
N VAL A 163 9.06 -0.21 -6.55
CA VAL A 163 8.56 -1.24 -5.63
C VAL A 163 7.40 -0.68 -4.82
N LEU A 164 6.29 -1.41 -4.80
CA LEU A 164 5.16 -1.13 -3.92
C LEU A 164 5.06 -2.22 -2.85
N VAL A 165 5.08 -1.82 -1.59
CA VAL A 165 4.80 -2.69 -0.44
C VAL A 165 3.49 -2.24 0.16
N LEU A 166 2.48 -3.13 0.18
CA LEU A 166 1.12 -2.79 0.54
C LEU A 166 0.62 -3.70 1.67
N ASP A 167 0.24 -3.11 2.79
CA ASP A 167 -0.29 -3.84 3.93
C ASP A 167 -1.82 -3.69 3.98
N GLU A 168 -2.53 -4.77 3.59
CA GLU A 168 -3.99 -4.83 3.49
C GLU A 168 -4.63 -3.65 2.74
N PRO A 169 -4.23 -3.39 1.49
CA PRO A 169 -4.62 -2.18 0.74
C PRO A 169 -6.12 -2.11 0.40
N THR A 170 -6.84 -3.24 0.48
CA THR A 170 -8.27 -3.32 0.19
C THR A 170 -9.15 -2.96 1.38
N ASN A 171 -8.59 -2.88 2.60
CA ASN A 171 -9.36 -2.58 3.79
C ASN A 171 -10.04 -1.21 3.68
N HIS A 172 -11.32 -1.20 4.05
CA HIS A 172 -12.19 -0.01 4.05
C HIS A 172 -12.49 0.59 2.66
N LEU A 173 -12.00 0.01 1.56
CA LEU A 173 -12.35 0.46 0.23
C LEU A 173 -13.72 -0.07 -0.19
N ASP A 174 -14.48 0.77 -0.90
CA ASP A 174 -15.69 0.33 -1.61
C ASP A 174 -15.30 -0.50 -2.85
N VAL A 175 -16.29 -1.17 -3.44
CA VAL A 175 -16.10 -2.09 -4.58
C VAL A 175 -15.44 -1.38 -5.76
N ASP A 176 -15.92 -0.18 -6.13
CA ASP A 176 -15.37 0.59 -7.26
C ASP A 176 -13.89 0.94 -7.03
N ALA A 177 -13.51 1.30 -5.80
CA ALA A 177 -12.13 1.61 -5.45
C ALA A 177 -11.24 0.36 -5.42
N LYS A 178 -11.76 -0.80 -4.97
CA LYS A 178 -11.02 -2.07 -5.03
C LYS A 178 -10.74 -2.50 -6.46
N ASP A 179 -11.73 -2.44 -7.33
CA ASP A 179 -11.60 -2.83 -8.74
C ASP A 179 -10.59 -1.92 -9.45
N GLU A 180 -10.65 -0.63 -9.20
CA GLU A 180 -9.72 0.34 -9.78
C GLU A 180 -8.30 0.15 -9.23
N LEU A 181 -8.14 -0.12 -7.92
CA LEU A 181 -6.85 -0.44 -7.32
C LEU A 181 -6.24 -1.70 -7.94
N LYS A 182 -7.03 -2.76 -8.08
CA LYS A 182 -6.60 -4.00 -8.74
C LYS A 182 -6.11 -3.73 -10.16
N ARG A 183 -6.90 -2.98 -10.95
CA ARG A 183 -6.53 -2.57 -12.30
C ARG A 183 -5.20 -1.81 -12.33
N ALA A 184 -5.03 -0.84 -11.44
CA ALA A 184 -3.82 -0.02 -11.37
C ALA A 184 -2.59 -0.83 -10.96
N LEU A 185 -2.72 -1.75 -10.00
CA LEU A 185 -1.63 -2.63 -9.56
C LEU A 185 -1.25 -3.65 -10.65
N GLN A 186 -2.22 -4.18 -11.39
CA GLN A 186 -1.93 -5.05 -12.54
C GLN A 186 -1.17 -4.31 -13.64
N ALA A 187 -1.50 -3.03 -13.88
CA ALA A 187 -0.85 -2.20 -14.89
C ALA A 187 0.55 -1.71 -14.48
N PHE A 188 0.85 -1.64 -13.18
CA PHE A 188 2.15 -1.21 -12.67
C PHE A 188 3.24 -2.19 -13.06
N LYS A 189 4.33 -1.71 -13.69
CA LYS A 189 5.43 -2.55 -14.21
C LYS A 189 6.50 -2.88 -13.17
N GLY A 190 6.49 -2.20 -12.03
CA GLY A 190 7.41 -2.49 -10.93
C GLY A 190 7.02 -3.74 -10.14
N SER A 191 7.76 -3.98 -9.07
CA SER A 191 7.53 -5.10 -8.15
C SER A 191 6.48 -4.74 -7.12
N ILE A 192 5.64 -5.72 -6.74
CA ILE A 192 4.60 -5.55 -5.72
C ILE A 192 4.71 -6.65 -4.68
N LEU A 193 4.81 -6.27 -3.43
CA LEU A 193 4.70 -7.17 -2.29
C LEU A 193 3.52 -6.71 -1.44
N MET A 194 2.47 -7.51 -1.32
CA MET A 194 1.27 -7.11 -0.58
C MET A 194 0.79 -8.18 0.37
N VAL A 195 0.32 -7.76 1.54
CA VAL A 195 -0.52 -8.58 2.41
C VAL A 195 -1.96 -8.39 1.96
N CYS A 196 -2.64 -9.49 1.66
CA CYS A 196 -4.04 -9.45 1.24
C CYS A 196 -4.78 -10.69 1.73
N HIS A 197 -6.05 -10.49 2.15
CA HIS A 197 -6.93 -11.57 2.63
C HIS A 197 -8.05 -11.91 1.64
N GLU A 198 -8.18 -11.17 0.55
CA GLU A 198 -9.26 -11.31 -0.43
C GLU A 198 -8.74 -12.07 -1.67
N PRO A 199 -9.02 -13.38 -1.82
CA PRO A 199 -8.54 -14.18 -2.96
C PRO A 199 -8.91 -13.56 -4.31
N GLU A 200 -10.12 -13.05 -4.43
CA GLU A 200 -10.62 -12.39 -5.64
C GLU A 200 -9.79 -11.16 -6.04
N PHE A 201 -9.06 -10.57 -5.08
CA PHE A 201 -8.22 -9.42 -5.36
C PHE A 201 -6.86 -9.80 -5.95
N TYR A 202 -6.19 -10.84 -5.42
CA TYR A 202 -4.81 -11.19 -5.79
C TYR A 202 -4.69 -12.40 -6.73
N GLU A 203 -5.64 -13.33 -6.74
CA GLU A 203 -5.55 -14.52 -7.58
C GLU A 203 -5.49 -14.20 -9.06
N GLY A 204 -4.70 -15.00 -9.79
CA GLY A 204 -4.57 -14.94 -11.25
C GLY A 204 -3.57 -13.90 -11.78
N TRP A 205 -2.95 -13.08 -10.92
CA TRP A 205 -1.95 -12.10 -11.35
C TRP A 205 -0.77 -11.91 -10.38
N THR A 206 -0.76 -12.60 -9.24
CA THR A 206 0.34 -12.60 -8.28
C THR A 206 0.82 -14.01 -8.00
N ASP A 207 2.09 -14.14 -7.63
CA ASP A 207 2.58 -15.30 -6.90
C ASP A 207 2.05 -15.24 -5.46
N VAL A 208 1.98 -16.39 -4.77
CA VAL A 208 1.46 -16.45 -3.41
C VAL A 208 2.54 -16.96 -2.46
N TRP A 209 2.78 -16.22 -1.38
CA TRP A 209 3.53 -16.70 -0.23
C TRP A 209 2.55 -17.03 0.88
N ASP A 210 2.28 -18.32 1.08
CA ASP A 210 1.42 -18.76 2.19
C ASP A 210 2.20 -18.74 3.51
N PHE A 211 1.88 -17.73 4.31
CA PHE A 211 2.56 -17.53 5.59
C PHE A 211 2.21 -18.59 6.64
N ASN A 212 1.09 -19.33 6.47
CA ASN A 212 0.77 -20.47 7.35
C ASN A 212 1.78 -21.63 7.17
N GLU A 213 2.41 -21.74 5.99
CA GLU A 213 3.44 -22.74 5.72
C GLU A 213 4.83 -22.30 6.19
N LEU A 214 5.04 -20.97 6.34
CA LEU A 214 6.32 -20.37 6.74
C LEU A 214 6.49 -20.22 8.26
N VAL A 215 5.41 -20.32 9.05
CA VAL A 215 5.39 -20.12 10.51
C VAL A 215 4.98 -21.35 11.29
#